data_6530fc2e89e6209c03186f01fdefb474
#
_entry.id   6530fc2e89e6209c03186f01fdefb474
#
_cell.length_a   1.000
_cell.length_b   1.000
_cell.length_c   1.000
_cell.angle_alpha   90.00
_cell.angle_beta   90.00
_cell.angle_gamma   90.00
#
_symmetry.space_group_name_H-M   'P 1'
#
loop_
_entity.id
_entity.type
_entity.pdbx_description
1 polymer ?
#
loop_
_entity_poly.entity_id
_entity_poly.type
_entity_poly.pdbx_seq_one_letter_code
_entity_poly.pdbx_strand_id
1 'polypeptide(L)'
;MIEEVSFENVTFGYDPSLPVVRNISFTLTKGRKLAIVGPTGAGKSTIINLLARFYDPNEGRILVNGHDLRRIPISSWRAKLSIVLQDSFLFPMSVKENIRFGKPDASDEDVMAAAKAIGAHEFIVKLPDGYDYMIQEGSSNISIGQRQMISFARTLLANPELLVLDEATSSVDPYTELIIQRALRKLLKGRMAIIIAHRLSTIRLCDEIIVINNGVIVEKGTHEELMQKGGLYSSFYRLQFIEEKGG
;
A
#
# COMPACT_ATOMS: atom_id res chain seq x y z
N MET A 1 11.75 -16.47 2.44
CA MET A 1 11.91 -14.99 2.54
C MET A 1 11.94 -14.42 1.14
N ILE A 2 11.30 -13.28 0.91
CA ILE A 2 11.31 -12.58 -0.38
C ILE A 2 12.56 -11.69 -0.44
N GLU A 3 13.45 -11.96 -1.38
CA GLU A 3 14.63 -11.13 -1.64
C GLU A 3 14.39 -10.19 -2.82
N GLU A 4 13.59 -10.64 -3.80
CA GLU A 4 13.31 -9.90 -5.02
C GLU A 4 11.93 -10.22 -5.58
N VAL A 5 11.28 -9.20 -6.13
CA VAL A 5 10.08 -9.32 -6.98
C VAL A 5 10.36 -8.57 -8.27
N SER A 6 10.19 -9.23 -9.42
CA SER A 6 10.37 -8.59 -10.72
C SER A 6 9.18 -8.82 -11.64
N PHE A 7 8.83 -7.77 -12.38
CA PHE A 7 7.90 -7.80 -13.50
C PHE A 7 8.73 -7.81 -14.78
N GLU A 8 8.50 -8.77 -15.67
CA GLU A 8 9.22 -8.91 -16.92
C GLU A 8 8.25 -8.87 -18.11
N ASN A 9 8.26 -7.76 -18.84
CA ASN A 9 7.44 -7.51 -20.03
C ASN A 9 5.95 -7.84 -19.82
N VAL A 10 5.41 -7.47 -18.66
CA VAL A 10 4.05 -7.81 -18.25
C VAL A 10 3.05 -6.98 -19.03
N THR A 11 2.15 -7.67 -19.74
CA THR A 11 0.98 -7.10 -20.40
C THR A 11 -0.27 -7.77 -19.85
N PHE A 12 -1.28 -6.96 -19.51
CA PHE A 12 -2.55 -7.45 -18.99
C PHE A 12 -3.71 -6.52 -19.30
N GLY A 13 -4.84 -7.12 -19.65
CA GLY A 13 -6.16 -6.49 -19.71
C GLY A 13 -7.21 -7.45 -19.14
N TYR A 14 -8.23 -6.90 -18.48
CA TYR A 14 -9.39 -7.67 -18.01
C TYR A 14 -10.16 -8.28 -19.18
N ASP A 15 -10.17 -7.58 -20.31
CA ASP A 15 -10.44 -8.12 -21.64
C ASP A 15 -9.07 -8.23 -22.36
N PRO A 16 -8.64 -9.43 -22.80
CA PRO A 16 -7.36 -9.63 -23.47
C PRO A 16 -7.17 -8.78 -24.73
N SER A 17 -8.27 -8.36 -25.38
CA SER A 17 -8.23 -7.46 -26.55
C SER A 17 -7.96 -6.00 -26.20
N LEU A 18 -8.10 -5.63 -24.92
CA LEU A 18 -7.98 -4.26 -24.41
C LEU A 18 -6.96 -4.18 -23.27
N PRO A 19 -5.66 -4.18 -23.55
CA PRO A 19 -4.63 -4.14 -22.50
C PRO A 19 -4.70 -2.86 -21.67
N VAL A 20 -4.79 -3.02 -20.33
CA VAL A 20 -4.74 -1.94 -19.35
C VAL A 20 -3.30 -1.57 -19.02
N VAL A 21 -2.42 -2.57 -18.91
CA VAL A 21 -0.97 -2.39 -18.73
C VAL A 21 -0.23 -3.14 -19.84
N ARG A 22 0.87 -2.54 -20.34
CA ARG A 22 1.61 -3.04 -21.48
C ARG A 22 3.11 -2.97 -21.24
N ASN A 23 3.78 -4.10 -21.42
CA ASN A 23 5.24 -4.22 -21.35
C ASN A 23 5.82 -3.61 -20.05
N ILE A 24 5.18 -3.84 -18.91
CA ILE A 24 5.62 -3.35 -17.61
C ILE A 24 6.83 -4.19 -17.16
N SER A 25 7.96 -3.52 -16.90
CA SER A 25 9.17 -4.16 -16.39
C SER A 25 9.80 -3.31 -15.29
N PHE A 26 9.94 -3.89 -14.11
CA PHE A 26 10.66 -3.31 -12.97
C PHE A 26 11.07 -4.40 -11.99
N THR A 27 12.00 -4.08 -11.11
CA THR A 27 12.46 -4.97 -10.04
C THR A 27 12.45 -4.25 -8.72
N LEU A 28 11.94 -4.91 -7.70
CA LEU A 28 11.95 -4.45 -6.30
C LEU A 28 12.73 -5.46 -5.47
N THR A 29 13.74 -4.99 -4.75
CA THR A 29 14.57 -5.81 -3.87
C THR A 29 14.24 -5.60 -2.41
N LYS A 30 14.60 -6.55 -1.57
CA LYS A 30 14.36 -6.55 -0.12
C LYS A 30 14.77 -5.22 0.54
N GLY A 31 13.87 -4.74 1.41
CA GLY A 31 14.05 -3.50 2.16
C GLY A 31 13.87 -2.22 1.34
N ARG A 32 13.71 -2.31 0.01
CA ARG A 32 13.45 -1.16 -0.85
C ARG A 32 11.95 -0.87 -0.95
N LYS A 33 11.64 0.38 -1.25
CA LYS A 33 10.30 0.91 -1.42
C LYS A 33 10.17 1.52 -2.80
N LEU A 34 9.17 1.07 -3.54
CA LEU A 34 8.85 1.55 -4.88
C LEU A 34 7.54 2.35 -4.83
N ALA A 35 7.58 3.59 -5.30
CA ALA A 35 6.37 4.36 -5.56
C ALA A 35 5.89 4.13 -6.99
N ILE A 36 4.59 3.95 -7.14
CA ILE A 36 3.89 3.95 -8.44
C ILE A 36 3.03 5.20 -8.50
N VAL A 37 3.30 6.09 -9.44
CA VAL A 37 2.57 7.34 -9.64
C VAL A 37 2.02 7.42 -11.06
N GLY A 38 0.98 8.22 -11.25
CA GLY A 38 0.36 8.43 -12.55
C GLY A 38 -1.11 8.84 -12.43
N PRO A 39 -1.75 9.25 -13.52
CA PRO A 39 -3.15 9.66 -13.51
C PRO A 39 -4.09 8.51 -13.15
N THR A 40 -5.32 8.87 -12.77
CA THR A 40 -6.38 7.88 -12.56
C THR A 40 -6.61 7.09 -13.85
N GLY A 41 -6.80 5.78 -13.72
CA GLY A 41 -6.98 4.89 -14.88
C GLY A 41 -5.67 4.49 -15.59
N ALA A 42 -4.50 4.94 -15.15
CA ALA A 42 -3.22 4.58 -15.78
C ALA A 42 -2.80 3.10 -15.62
N GLY A 43 -3.51 2.30 -14.81
CA GLY A 43 -3.19 0.89 -14.59
C GLY A 43 -2.48 0.59 -13.26
N LYS A 44 -2.35 1.56 -12.34
CA LYS A 44 -1.64 1.38 -11.05
C LYS A 44 -2.23 0.24 -10.20
N SER A 45 -3.54 0.25 -9.96
CA SER A 45 -4.22 -0.79 -9.17
C SER A 45 -4.19 -2.15 -9.89
N THR A 46 -4.11 -2.17 -11.22
CA THR A 46 -3.95 -3.41 -11.99
C THR A 46 -2.61 -4.09 -11.67
N ILE A 47 -1.53 -3.34 -11.48
CA ILE A 47 -0.23 -3.90 -11.05
C ILE A 47 -0.36 -4.56 -9.68
N ILE A 48 -1.09 -3.93 -8.73
CA ILE A 48 -1.35 -4.55 -7.43
C ILE A 48 -2.16 -5.84 -7.57
N ASN A 49 -3.20 -5.84 -8.41
CA ASN A 49 -4.02 -7.02 -8.64
C ASN A 49 -3.22 -8.20 -9.21
N LEU A 50 -2.30 -7.92 -10.11
CA LEU A 50 -1.38 -8.92 -10.67
C LEU A 50 -0.38 -9.41 -9.62
N LEU A 51 0.19 -8.50 -8.82
CA LEU A 51 1.10 -8.85 -7.73
C LEU A 51 0.41 -9.71 -6.66
N ALA A 52 -0.82 -9.36 -6.28
CA ALA A 52 -1.64 -10.14 -5.35
C ALA A 52 -2.12 -11.48 -5.94
N ARG A 53 -1.86 -11.66 -7.25
CA ARG A 53 -2.33 -12.78 -8.03
C ARG A 53 -3.85 -12.98 -7.94
N PHE A 54 -4.61 -11.85 -8.04
CA PHE A 54 -6.04 -11.90 -8.35
C PHE A 54 -6.26 -12.22 -9.81
N TYR A 55 -5.27 -11.90 -10.66
CA TYR A 55 -5.19 -12.25 -12.07
C TYR A 55 -3.76 -12.66 -12.41
N ASP A 56 -3.59 -13.50 -13.41
CA ASP A 56 -2.30 -13.79 -14.02
C ASP A 56 -2.11 -12.91 -15.28
N PRO A 57 -0.89 -12.48 -15.63
CA PRO A 57 -0.65 -11.65 -16.80
C PRO A 57 -0.99 -12.40 -18.10
N ASN A 58 -1.48 -11.66 -19.14
CA ASN A 58 -1.72 -12.22 -20.47
C ASN A 58 -0.40 -12.52 -21.18
N GLU A 59 0.60 -11.62 -21.00
CA GLU A 59 1.96 -11.79 -21.54
C GLU A 59 2.99 -11.42 -20.48
N GLY A 60 4.20 -11.93 -20.65
CA GLY A 60 5.28 -11.74 -19.69
C GLY A 60 5.11 -12.59 -18.44
N ARG A 61 5.80 -12.21 -17.38
CA ARG A 61 5.79 -12.94 -16.12
C ARG A 61 6.14 -12.05 -14.93
N ILE A 62 5.68 -12.49 -13.76
CA ILE A 62 6.08 -11.91 -12.48
C ILE A 62 6.91 -12.97 -11.77
N LEU A 63 8.11 -12.60 -11.34
CA LEU A 63 9.02 -13.51 -10.66
C LEU A 63 9.16 -13.10 -9.19
N VAL A 64 9.28 -14.10 -8.33
CA VAL A 64 9.64 -13.95 -6.91
C VAL A 64 10.88 -14.80 -6.67
N ASN A 65 11.99 -14.17 -6.33
CA ASN A 65 13.31 -14.82 -6.21
C ASN A 65 13.66 -15.65 -7.47
N GLY A 66 13.37 -15.14 -8.66
CA GLY A 66 13.60 -15.82 -9.93
C GLY A 66 12.58 -16.90 -10.31
N HIS A 67 11.60 -17.21 -9.45
CA HIS A 67 10.56 -18.18 -9.72
C HIS A 67 9.27 -17.52 -10.20
N ASP A 68 8.67 -18.06 -11.27
CA ASP A 68 7.39 -17.55 -11.78
C ASP A 68 6.30 -17.64 -10.71
N LEU A 69 5.64 -16.52 -10.43
CA LEU A 69 4.60 -16.40 -9.41
C LEU A 69 3.45 -17.38 -9.64
N ARG A 70 3.15 -17.73 -10.89
CA ARG A 70 2.11 -18.72 -11.26
C ARG A 70 2.41 -20.12 -10.73
N ARG A 71 3.70 -20.45 -10.45
CA ARG A 71 4.14 -21.74 -9.93
C ARG A 71 4.20 -21.80 -8.41
N ILE A 72 4.04 -20.66 -7.72
CA ILE A 72 4.02 -20.57 -6.27
C ILE A 72 2.59 -20.84 -5.78
N PRO A 73 2.35 -21.70 -4.76
CA PRO A 73 1.03 -21.86 -4.18
C PRO A 73 0.47 -20.51 -3.69
N ILE A 74 -0.75 -20.19 -4.09
CA ILE A 74 -1.35 -18.86 -3.88
C ILE A 74 -1.47 -18.51 -2.40
N SER A 75 -1.77 -19.50 -1.55
CA SER A 75 -1.84 -19.33 -0.10
C SER A 75 -0.48 -18.98 0.51
N SER A 76 0.59 -19.64 0.05
CA SER A 76 1.97 -19.38 0.48
C SER A 76 2.45 -17.99 0.06
N TRP A 77 2.02 -17.53 -1.14
CA TRP A 77 2.32 -16.18 -1.60
C TRP A 77 1.58 -15.12 -0.79
N ARG A 78 0.27 -15.27 -0.66
CA ARG A 78 -0.57 -14.28 0.03
C ARG A 78 -0.28 -14.20 1.53
N ALA A 79 0.20 -15.28 2.15
CA ALA A 79 0.65 -15.25 3.55
C ALA A 79 1.87 -14.33 3.78
N LYS A 80 2.63 -14.00 2.73
CA LYS A 80 3.79 -13.10 2.80
C LYS A 80 3.46 -11.66 2.44
N LEU A 81 2.24 -11.40 1.98
CA LEU A 81 1.79 -10.14 1.43
C LEU A 81 0.75 -9.50 2.35
N SER A 82 0.86 -8.21 2.59
CA SER A 82 -0.26 -7.41 3.13
C SER A 82 -0.60 -6.28 2.20
N ILE A 83 -1.89 -6.08 1.96
CA ILE A 83 -2.41 -5.00 1.13
C ILE A 83 -3.24 -4.09 2.02
N VAL A 84 -2.87 -2.82 2.10
CA VAL A 84 -3.66 -1.76 2.70
C VAL A 84 -4.30 -0.97 1.56
N LEU A 85 -5.61 -1.12 1.44
CA LEU A 85 -6.40 -0.46 0.39
C LEU A 85 -6.71 0.99 0.78
N GLN A 86 -7.02 1.79 -0.23
CA GLN A 86 -7.49 3.17 -0.11
C GLN A 86 -8.61 3.28 0.92
N ASP A 87 -9.67 2.49 0.77
CA ASP A 87 -10.73 2.37 1.77
C ASP A 87 -10.39 1.25 2.74
N SER A 88 -9.86 1.63 3.91
CA SER A 88 -9.52 0.66 4.96
C SER A 88 -10.77 -0.08 5.44
N PHE A 89 -10.94 -1.30 4.94
CA PHE A 89 -12.04 -2.17 5.33
C PHE A 89 -11.82 -2.75 6.73
N LEU A 90 -12.83 -2.62 7.58
CA LEU A 90 -12.91 -3.30 8.88
C LEU A 90 -14.16 -4.19 8.93
N PHE A 91 -14.01 -5.31 9.58
CA PHE A 91 -15.11 -6.26 9.79
C PHE A 91 -16.03 -5.78 10.92
N PRO A 92 -17.32 -6.15 10.92
CA PRO A 92 -18.24 -5.87 12.02
C PRO A 92 -17.93 -6.78 13.22
N MET A 93 -16.81 -6.54 13.87
CA MET A 93 -16.29 -7.23 15.04
C MET A 93 -15.55 -6.23 15.94
N SER A 94 -15.04 -6.67 17.09
CA SER A 94 -14.32 -5.76 17.98
C SER A 94 -13.05 -5.17 17.34
N VAL A 95 -12.56 -4.04 17.88
CA VAL A 95 -11.30 -3.44 17.44
C VAL A 95 -10.16 -4.43 17.57
N LYS A 96 -10.06 -5.16 18.69
CA LYS A 96 -9.00 -6.16 18.91
C LYS A 96 -9.06 -7.29 17.89
N GLU A 97 -10.24 -7.80 17.56
CA GLU A 97 -10.38 -8.86 16.56
C GLU A 97 -10.07 -8.36 15.15
N ASN A 98 -10.39 -7.10 14.83
CA ASN A 98 -9.97 -6.48 13.59
C ASN A 98 -8.43 -6.41 13.46
N ILE A 99 -7.72 -6.12 14.54
CA ILE A 99 -6.25 -6.10 14.54
C ILE A 99 -5.72 -7.54 14.48
N ARG A 100 -6.28 -8.45 15.31
CA ARG A 100 -5.90 -9.87 15.38
C ARG A 100 -6.10 -10.61 14.06
N PHE A 101 -6.99 -10.12 13.19
CA PHE A 101 -7.18 -10.70 11.84
C PHE A 101 -5.87 -10.79 11.04
N GLY A 102 -4.89 -9.92 11.32
CA GLY A 102 -3.55 -9.98 10.71
C GLY A 102 -2.73 -11.21 11.15
N LYS A 103 -2.98 -11.73 12.35
CA LYS A 103 -2.34 -12.91 12.94
C LYS A 103 -3.30 -13.55 13.94
N PRO A 104 -4.12 -14.54 13.50
CA PRO A 104 -5.22 -15.09 14.31
C PRO A 104 -4.82 -15.72 15.65
N ASP A 105 -3.59 -16.20 15.76
CA ASP A 105 -3.00 -16.82 16.97
C ASP A 105 -2.30 -15.82 17.90
N ALA A 106 -2.37 -14.49 17.59
CA ALA A 106 -1.76 -13.46 18.41
C ALA A 106 -2.49 -13.30 19.76
N SER A 107 -1.73 -13.08 20.82
CA SER A 107 -2.26 -12.77 22.15
C SER A 107 -2.85 -11.35 22.20
N ASP A 108 -3.62 -11.04 23.26
CA ASP A 108 -4.12 -9.67 23.50
C ASP A 108 -2.95 -8.68 23.69
N GLU A 109 -1.86 -9.12 24.29
CA GLU A 109 -0.64 -8.35 24.47
C GLU A 109 0.02 -8.00 23.13
N ASP A 110 0.07 -8.96 22.18
CA ASP A 110 0.59 -8.74 20.83
C ASP A 110 -0.25 -7.70 20.07
N VAL A 111 -1.58 -7.83 20.17
CA VAL A 111 -2.54 -6.87 19.58
C VAL A 111 -2.32 -5.47 20.14
N MET A 112 -2.21 -5.34 21.48
CA MET A 112 -1.96 -4.06 22.13
C MET A 112 -0.59 -3.49 21.76
N ALA A 113 0.44 -4.34 21.67
CA ALA A 113 1.78 -3.92 21.26
C ALA A 113 1.79 -3.37 19.85
N ALA A 114 1.12 -4.02 18.90
CA ALA A 114 0.97 -3.54 17.53
C ALA A 114 0.23 -2.19 17.47
N ALA A 115 -0.86 -2.04 18.21
CA ALA A 115 -1.61 -0.80 18.31
C ALA A 115 -0.78 0.35 18.90
N LYS A 116 -0.02 0.10 19.97
CA LYS A 116 0.90 1.07 20.57
C LYS A 116 2.01 1.48 19.60
N ALA A 117 2.60 0.51 18.90
CA ALA A 117 3.69 0.77 17.95
C ALA A 117 3.26 1.73 16.83
N ILE A 118 2.03 1.61 16.36
CA ILE A 118 1.46 2.49 15.31
C ILE A 118 0.96 3.82 15.92
N GLY A 119 0.61 3.88 17.22
CA GLY A 119 -0.01 5.03 17.87
C GLY A 119 -1.55 4.96 17.81
N ALA A 120 -2.12 3.79 17.61
CA ALA A 120 -3.58 3.59 17.63
C ALA A 120 -4.11 3.43 19.06
N HIS A 121 -3.28 2.99 19.99
CA HIS A 121 -3.66 2.73 21.37
C HIS A 121 -4.34 3.92 22.04
N GLU A 122 -3.82 5.12 21.82
CA GLU A 122 -4.27 6.36 22.49
C GLU A 122 -5.72 6.71 22.17
N PHE A 123 -6.20 6.40 20.99
CA PHE A 123 -7.62 6.59 20.67
C PHE A 123 -8.45 5.37 21.04
N ILE A 124 -7.90 4.14 20.89
CA ILE A 124 -8.65 2.91 21.19
C ILE A 124 -9.10 2.89 22.66
N VAL A 125 -8.22 3.24 23.61
CA VAL A 125 -8.57 3.25 25.04
C VAL A 125 -9.60 4.32 25.42
N LYS A 126 -9.85 5.29 24.53
CA LYS A 126 -10.89 6.32 24.71
C LYS A 126 -12.26 5.92 24.16
N LEU A 127 -12.32 4.83 23.39
CA LEU A 127 -13.60 4.26 22.94
C LEU A 127 -14.36 3.69 24.16
N PRO A 128 -15.69 3.63 24.15
CA PRO A 128 -16.51 3.20 25.30
C PRO A 128 -16.03 1.88 25.92
N ASP A 129 -15.73 0.86 25.10
CA ASP A 129 -15.26 -0.46 25.54
C ASP A 129 -13.80 -0.73 25.17
N GLY A 130 -13.04 0.31 24.83
CA GLY A 130 -11.64 0.21 24.45
C GLY A 130 -11.41 -0.76 23.29
N TYR A 131 -10.59 -1.78 23.50
CA TYR A 131 -10.28 -2.80 22.49
C TYR A 131 -11.47 -3.72 22.16
N ASP A 132 -12.46 -3.82 23.06
CA ASP A 132 -13.69 -4.60 22.85
C ASP A 132 -14.78 -3.81 22.13
N TYR A 133 -14.54 -2.52 21.82
CA TYR A 133 -15.48 -1.69 21.07
C TYR A 133 -15.85 -2.33 19.73
N MET A 134 -17.14 -2.51 19.51
CA MET A 134 -17.70 -3.17 18.32
C MET A 134 -17.78 -2.21 17.15
N ILE A 135 -17.09 -2.55 16.07
CA ILE A 135 -17.19 -1.84 14.79
C ILE A 135 -18.51 -2.21 14.14
N GLN A 136 -19.30 -1.21 13.73
CA GLN A 136 -20.54 -1.42 13.00
C GLN A 136 -20.28 -1.71 11.51
N GLU A 137 -21.26 -2.31 10.86
CA GLU A 137 -21.21 -2.52 9.42
C GLU A 137 -20.95 -1.21 8.67
N GLY A 138 -20.07 -1.26 7.67
CA GLY A 138 -19.60 -0.06 6.97
C GLY A 138 -18.71 0.87 7.82
N SER A 139 -18.36 0.47 9.05
CA SER A 139 -17.48 1.24 9.97
C SER A 139 -17.99 2.67 10.25
N SER A 140 -19.33 2.84 10.30
CA SER A 140 -20.00 4.14 10.45
C SER A 140 -19.76 4.82 11.79
N ASN A 141 -19.33 4.06 12.80
CA ASN A 141 -19.12 4.50 14.19
C ASN A 141 -17.67 4.87 14.54
N ILE A 142 -16.78 4.91 13.54
CA ILE A 142 -15.39 5.36 13.71
C ILE A 142 -14.94 6.23 12.53
N SER A 143 -14.00 7.17 12.79
CA SER A 143 -13.50 8.07 11.76
C SER A 143 -12.62 7.34 10.71
N ILE A 144 -12.45 7.96 9.53
CA ILE A 144 -11.57 7.46 8.46
C ILE A 144 -10.15 7.26 8.99
N GLY A 145 -9.60 8.23 9.74
CA GLY A 145 -8.26 8.12 10.32
C GLY A 145 -8.13 6.96 11.32
N GLN A 146 -9.14 6.76 12.17
CA GLN A 146 -9.18 5.64 13.12
C GLN A 146 -9.23 4.29 12.39
N ARG A 147 -10.04 4.16 11.32
CA ARG A 147 -10.07 2.96 10.46
C ARG A 147 -8.70 2.65 9.88
N GLN A 148 -8.03 3.67 9.35
CA GLN A 148 -6.71 3.52 8.76
C GLN A 148 -5.66 3.09 9.80
N MET A 149 -5.70 3.65 11.01
CA MET A 149 -4.80 3.28 12.10
C MET A 149 -5.01 1.84 12.57
N ILE A 150 -6.26 1.37 12.66
CA ILE A 150 -6.57 -0.04 12.97
C ILE A 150 -6.04 -0.97 11.86
N SER A 151 -6.23 -0.61 10.60
CA SER A 151 -5.70 -1.36 9.45
C SER A 151 -4.17 -1.42 9.47
N PHE A 152 -3.49 -0.34 9.85
CA PHE A 152 -2.04 -0.32 10.01
C PHE A 152 -1.57 -1.22 11.17
N ALA A 153 -2.29 -1.21 12.30
CA ALA A 153 -2.00 -2.12 13.42
C ALA A 153 -2.17 -3.59 13.03
N ARG A 154 -3.24 -3.93 12.30
CA ARG A 154 -3.47 -5.25 11.69
C ARG A 154 -2.28 -5.66 10.81
N THR A 155 -1.85 -4.78 9.93
CA THR A 155 -0.75 -5.02 9.00
C THR A 155 0.59 -5.17 9.73
N LEU A 156 0.83 -4.35 10.77
CA LEU A 156 2.04 -4.47 11.58
C LEU A 156 2.10 -5.81 12.31
N LEU A 157 0.95 -6.26 12.87
CA LEU A 157 0.81 -7.54 13.56
C LEU A 157 1.04 -8.73 12.61
N ALA A 158 0.52 -8.64 11.39
CA ALA A 158 0.74 -9.64 10.34
C ALA A 158 2.21 -9.78 9.94
N ASN A 159 3.00 -8.72 10.12
CA ASN A 159 4.42 -8.64 9.80
C ASN A 159 4.79 -9.20 8.41
N PRO A 160 4.21 -8.69 7.32
CA PRO A 160 4.42 -9.21 5.98
C PRO A 160 5.84 -9.00 5.48
N GLU A 161 6.27 -9.86 4.56
CA GLU A 161 7.55 -9.71 3.85
C GLU A 161 7.47 -8.64 2.75
N LEU A 162 6.30 -8.49 2.12
CA LEU A 162 6.01 -7.46 1.12
C LEU A 162 4.73 -6.70 1.51
N LEU A 163 4.84 -5.38 1.60
CA LEU A 163 3.74 -4.49 1.88
C LEU A 163 3.29 -3.78 0.60
N VAL A 164 2.00 -3.79 0.36
CA VAL A 164 1.37 -3.01 -0.71
C VAL A 164 0.45 -1.98 -0.07
N LEU A 165 0.64 -0.73 -0.45
CA LEU A 165 -0.17 0.39 0.00
C LEU A 165 -0.84 1.05 -1.20
N ASP A 166 -2.16 1.17 -1.17
CA ASP A 166 -2.91 2.04 -2.08
C ASP A 166 -3.34 3.27 -1.28
N GLU A 167 -2.60 4.37 -1.46
CA GLU A 167 -2.77 5.57 -0.65
C GLU A 167 -3.98 6.37 -1.12
N ALA A 168 -4.92 6.62 -0.20
CA ALA A 168 -6.09 7.44 -0.47
C ALA A 168 -5.78 8.94 -0.45
N THR A 169 -6.52 9.65 -1.28
CA THR A 169 -6.65 11.12 -1.22
C THR A 169 -7.75 11.56 -0.25
N SER A 170 -8.14 10.74 0.73
CA SER A 170 -9.21 11.07 1.66
C SER A 170 -8.87 12.34 2.45
N SER A 171 -9.79 13.29 2.46
CA SER A 171 -9.68 14.50 3.26
C SER A 171 -9.80 14.15 4.74
N VAL A 172 -8.68 14.12 5.42
CA VAL A 172 -8.58 14.09 6.88
C VAL A 172 -8.03 15.43 7.35
N ASP A 173 -8.34 15.82 8.58
CA ASP A 173 -7.80 17.05 9.15
C ASP A 173 -6.25 16.96 9.26
N PRO A 174 -5.53 18.10 9.29
CA PRO A 174 -4.06 18.11 9.30
C PRO A 174 -3.43 17.39 10.49
N TYR A 175 -4.09 17.38 11.64
CA TYR A 175 -3.58 16.69 12.83
C TYR A 175 -3.66 15.16 12.68
N THR A 176 -4.80 14.66 12.23
CA THR A 176 -5.00 13.23 11.91
C THR A 176 -4.01 12.78 10.83
N GLU A 177 -3.79 13.62 9.82
CA GLU A 177 -2.81 13.37 8.76
C GLU A 177 -1.40 13.16 9.32
N LEU A 178 -0.94 14.01 10.24
CA LEU A 178 0.37 13.85 10.87
C LEU A 178 0.51 12.51 11.62
N ILE A 179 -0.56 12.08 12.30
CA ILE A 179 -0.57 10.79 13.01
C ILE A 179 -0.45 9.64 12.00
N ILE A 180 -1.24 9.67 10.94
CA ILE A 180 -1.23 8.66 9.86
C ILE A 180 0.17 8.59 9.23
N GLN A 181 0.78 9.73 8.89
CA GLN A 181 2.12 9.77 8.30
C GLN A 181 3.21 9.22 9.23
N ARG A 182 3.10 9.46 10.55
CA ARG A 182 4.02 8.86 11.54
C ARG A 182 3.84 7.34 11.61
N ALA A 183 2.61 6.86 11.61
CA ALA A 183 2.29 5.44 11.60
C ALA A 183 2.81 4.76 10.34
N LEU A 184 2.59 5.38 9.17
CA LEU A 184 3.07 4.90 7.88
C LEU A 184 4.60 4.75 7.84
N ARG A 185 5.34 5.74 8.34
CA ARG A 185 6.81 5.66 8.44
C ARG A 185 7.27 4.47 9.29
N LYS A 186 6.58 4.22 10.42
CA LYS A 186 6.87 3.05 11.27
C LYS A 186 6.57 1.74 10.56
N LEU A 187 5.44 1.69 9.86
CA LEU A 187 5.02 0.52 9.09
C LEU A 187 6.00 0.19 7.96
N LEU A 188 6.53 1.19 7.27
CA LEU A 188 7.45 1.04 6.14
C LEU A 188 8.90 0.76 6.55
N LYS A 189 9.27 0.98 7.82
CA LYS A 189 10.66 0.86 8.27
C LYS A 189 11.20 -0.56 8.08
N GLY A 190 12.28 -0.69 7.28
CA GLY A 190 12.97 -1.96 7.03
C GLY A 190 12.17 -2.98 6.19
N ARG A 191 11.04 -2.60 5.60
CA ARG A 191 10.21 -3.50 4.79
C ARG A 191 10.35 -3.24 3.31
N MET A 192 10.17 -4.29 2.53
CA MET A 192 9.92 -4.20 1.09
C MET A 192 8.49 -3.67 0.89
N ALA A 193 8.32 -2.64 0.06
CA ALA A 193 6.99 -2.07 -0.17
C ALA A 193 6.78 -1.58 -1.60
N ILE A 194 5.55 -1.74 -2.09
CA ILE A 194 5.03 -1.05 -3.29
C ILE A 194 3.92 -0.12 -2.84
N ILE A 195 3.99 1.14 -3.26
CA ILE A 195 3.09 2.18 -2.81
C ILE A 195 2.49 2.88 -4.03
N ILE A 196 1.17 2.79 -4.23
CA ILE A 196 0.47 3.73 -5.11
C ILE A 196 0.37 5.03 -4.32
N ALA A 197 1.25 5.96 -4.65
CA ALA A 197 1.39 7.18 -3.88
C ALA A 197 0.61 8.32 -4.52
N HIS A 198 -0.24 8.95 -3.73
CA HIS A 198 -1.00 10.14 -4.06
C HIS A 198 -0.53 11.38 -3.29
N ARG A 199 0.41 11.21 -2.34
CA ARG A 199 0.95 12.28 -1.50
C ARG A 199 2.45 12.40 -1.63
N LEU A 200 2.93 13.63 -1.72
CA LEU A 200 4.36 13.91 -1.84
C LEU A 200 5.17 13.41 -0.64
N SER A 201 4.59 13.52 0.57
CA SER A 201 5.22 13.02 1.81
C SER A 201 5.50 11.52 1.76
N THR A 202 4.66 10.75 1.10
CA THR A 202 4.81 9.30 0.94
C THR A 202 5.79 8.96 -0.17
N ILE A 203 5.72 9.66 -1.32
CA ILE A 203 6.66 9.47 -2.43
C ILE A 203 8.11 9.63 -1.95
N ARG A 204 8.39 10.64 -1.10
CA ARG A 204 9.72 10.90 -0.55
C ARG A 204 10.25 9.82 0.40
N LEU A 205 9.40 8.90 0.85
CA LEU A 205 9.83 7.74 1.63
C LEU A 205 10.30 6.58 0.75
N CYS A 206 10.10 6.67 -0.56
CA CYS A 206 10.42 5.62 -1.52
C CYS A 206 11.83 5.80 -2.09
N ASP A 207 12.47 4.67 -2.35
CA ASP A 207 13.82 4.61 -2.88
C ASP A 207 13.84 4.77 -4.40
N GLU A 208 12.74 4.39 -5.06
CA GLU A 208 12.55 4.48 -6.51
C GLU A 208 11.10 4.82 -6.82
N ILE A 209 10.89 5.50 -7.93
CA ILE A 209 9.59 5.92 -8.43
C ILE A 209 9.44 5.43 -9.86
N ILE A 210 8.30 4.82 -10.19
CA ILE A 210 7.88 4.59 -11.57
C ILE A 210 6.65 5.42 -11.87
N VAL A 211 6.67 6.06 -13.03
CA VAL A 211 5.55 6.86 -13.53
C VAL A 211 4.85 6.08 -14.62
N ILE A 212 3.56 5.80 -14.39
CA ILE A 212 2.73 5.08 -15.35
C ILE A 212 1.78 6.06 -16.02
N ASN A 213 1.76 6.02 -17.34
CA ASN A 213 0.81 6.78 -18.15
C ASN A 213 0.30 5.88 -19.29
N ASN A 214 -1.02 5.84 -19.48
CA ASN A 214 -1.67 5.01 -20.48
C ASN A 214 -1.17 3.53 -20.50
N GLY A 215 -0.98 2.96 -19.31
CA GLY A 215 -0.61 1.55 -19.15
C GLY A 215 0.86 1.21 -19.39
N VAL A 216 1.74 2.21 -19.60
CA VAL A 216 3.18 1.99 -19.77
C VAL A 216 4.00 2.78 -18.77
N ILE A 217 5.19 2.30 -18.43
CA ILE A 217 6.16 3.06 -17.62
C ILE A 217 6.80 4.10 -18.54
N VAL A 218 6.58 5.39 -18.25
CA VAL A 218 7.13 6.51 -19.03
C VAL A 218 8.35 7.13 -18.37
N GLU A 219 8.47 7.05 -17.06
CA GLU A 219 9.63 7.54 -16.31
C GLU A 219 9.94 6.58 -15.16
N LYS A 220 11.21 6.50 -14.80
CA LYS A 220 11.72 5.72 -13.67
C LYS A 220 12.96 6.40 -13.12
N GLY A 221 13.09 6.45 -11.78
CA GLY A 221 14.25 7.04 -11.09
C GLY A 221 13.91 7.43 -9.66
N THR A 222 14.85 8.10 -9.01
CA THR A 222 14.65 8.74 -7.70
C THR A 222 13.85 10.04 -7.84
N HIS A 223 13.39 10.58 -6.70
CA HIS A 223 12.72 11.88 -6.68
C HIS A 223 13.58 12.98 -7.32
N GLU A 224 14.84 13.04 -6.94
CA GLU A 224 15.79 14.06 -7.42
C GLU A 224 16.02 13.95 -8.93
N GLU A 225 16.28 12.74 -9.43
CA GLU A 225 16.49 12.49 -10.87
C GLU A 225 15.27 12.89 -11.69
N LEU A 226 14.07 12.50 -11.25
CA LEU A 226 12.84 12.79 -11.98
C LEU A 226 12.47 14.29 -11.94
N MET A 227 12.78 14.98 -10.83
CA MET A 227 12.60 16.43 -10.74
C MET A 227 13.57 17.18 -11.69
N GLN A 228 14.83 16.76 -11.78
CA GLN A 228 15.82 17.35 -12.69
C GLN A 228 15.46 17.10 -14.16
N LYS A 229 14.88 15.93 -14.47
CA LYS A 229 14.46 15.56 -15.82
C LYS A 229 13.35 16.47 -16.36
N GLY A 230 12.54 17.08 -15.49
CA GLY A 230 11.52 18.04 -15.89
C GLY A 230 10.32 17.40 -16.63
N GLY A 231 10.12 16.10 -16.51
CA GLY A 231 9.11 15.35 -17.22
C GLY A 231 7.73 15.34 -16.55
N LEU A 232 6.99 14.25 -16.79
CA LEU A 232 5.62 14.08 -16.29
C LEU A 232 5.57 14.05 -14.76
N TYR A 233 6.55 13.37 -14.12
CA TYR A 233 6.67 13.35 -12.67
C TYR A 233 6.77 14.75 -12.07
N SER A 234 7.66 15.58 -12.59
CA SER A 234 7.86 16.94 -12.10
C SER A 234 6.61 17.80 -12.28
N SER A 235 5.85 17.57 -13.34
CA SER A 235 4.58 18.25 -13.60
C SER A 235 3.53 17.85 -12.55
N PHE A 236 3.36 16.56 -12.25
CA PHE A 236 2.47 16.09 -11.18
C PHE A 236 2.89 16.64 -9.82
N TYR A 237 4.20 16.61 -9.52
CA TYR A 237 4.72 17.13 -8.27
C TYR A 237 4.38 18.61 -8.09
N ARG A 238 4.57 19.42 -9.12
CA ARG A 238 4.27 20.88 -9.06
C ARG A 238 2.79 21.16 -8.89
N LEU A 239 1.91 20.44 -9.58
CA LEU A 239 0.46 20.60 -9.45
C LEU A 239 -0.01 20.32 -8.02
N GLN A 240 0.39 19.20 -7.44
CA GLN A 240 0.07 18.85 -6.04
C GLN A 240 0.62 19.87 -5.05
N PHE A 241 1.83 20.40 -5.29
CA PHE A 241 2.44 21.41 -4.42
C PHE A 241 1.71 22.77 -4.45
N ILE A 242 1.06 23.11 -5.56
CA ILE A 242 0.22 24.31 -5.68
C ILE A 242 -1.07 24.10 -4.87
N GLU A 243 -1.69 22.94 -4.95
CA GLU A 243 -2.89 22.60 -4.19
C GLU A 243 -2.64 22.56 -2.67
N GLU A 244 -1.51 22.01 -2.21
CA GLU A 244 -1.14 21.98 -0.78
C GLU A 244 -0.81 23.37 -0.20
N LYS A 245 -0.43 24.37 -1.03
CA LYS A 245 -0.14 25.76 -0.59
C LYS A 245 -1.30 26.72 -0.77
N GLY A 246 -2.32 26.35 -1.55
CA GLY A 246 -3.46 27.21 -1.89
C GLY A 246 -4.70 27.00 -1.02
N GLY A 247 -4.68 26.09 -0.07
CA GLY A 247 -5.70 25.86 0.95
C GLY A 247 -5.18 26.27 2.31
#